data_ed0fb936f361b685f45e5af364eaa9a3
#
_entry.id   ed0fb936f361b685f45e5af364eaa9a3
#
_cell.length_a   1.000
_cell.length_b   1.000
_cell.length_c   1.000
_cell.angle_alpha   90.00
_cell.angle_beta   90.00
_cell.angle_gamma   90.00
#
_symmetry.space_group_name_H-M   'P 1'
#
loop_
_entity.id
_entity.type
_entity.pdbx_description
1 polymer ?
#
loop_
_entity_poly.entity_id
_entity_poly.type
_entity_poly.pdbx_seq_one_letter_code
_entity_poly.pdbx_strand_id
1 'polypeptide(L)'
;MRILALTITLVLSGALSCGDPVHSDAVDALGADVTAPGPTHRAGQPCLVCHGGLGPSSKEFSFAGTLYKAQTTKDALEGATVALTDAKKGKASAKSNNVGNFYIEATSFMPEFPARVQISFPDGATQVMVTHIGHDGSCASCHADPRSPHSPGHVWLVDDPAFFPGMPPQ
;
A
#
# COMPACT_ATOMS: atom_id res chain seq x y z
N MET A 1 -71.71 -11.72 -10.34
CA MET A 1 -70.57 -10.83 -9.95
C MET A 1 -69.42 -11.72 -9.52
N ARG A 2 -68.42 -11.91 -10.39
CA ARG A 2 -67.25 -12.75 -10.09
C ARG A 2 -66.08 -11.80 -9.82
N ILE A 3 -65.60 -11.82 -8.58
CA ILE A 3 -64.41 -11.04 -8.12
C ILE A 3 -63.18 -11.84 -8.50
N LEU A 4 -62.39 -11.29 -9.42
CA LEU A 4 -61.12 -11.84 -9.85
C LEU A 4 -60.02 -11.37 -8.86
N ALA A 5 -59.54 -12.27 -8.01
CA ALA A 5 -58.44 -11.95 -7.09
C ALA A 5 -57.10 -11.98 -7.90
N LEU A 6 -56.51 -10.81 -8.05
CA LEU A 6 -55.20 -10.64 -8.68
C LEU A 6 -54.10 -10.83 -7.63
N THR A 7 -53.48 -12.00 -7.60
CA THR A 7 -52.30 -12.28 -6.74
C THR A 7 -51.06 -11.68 -7.38
N ILE A 8 -50.56 -10.61 -6.81
CA ILE A 8 -49.26 -10.00 -7.18
C ILE A 8 -48.17 -10.81 -6.49
N THR A 9 -47.47 -11.64 -7.27
CA THR A 9 -46.25 -12.30 -6.84
C THR A 9 -45.10 -11.34 -6.88
N LEU A 10 -44.67 -10.83 -5.71
CA LEU A 10 -43.48 -9.99 -5.55
C LEU A 10 -42.24 -10.88 -5.70
N VAL A 11 -41.62 -10.88 -6.86
CA VAL A 11 -40.32 -11.53 -7.09
C VAL A 11 -39.24 -10.66 -6.43
N LEU A 12 -38.82 -11.06 -5.24
CA LEU A 12 -37.67 -10.47 -4.55
C LEU A 12 -36.41 -10.92 -5.27
N SER A 13 -35.97 -10.16 -6.28
CA SER A 13 -34.68 -10.34 -6.95
C SER A 13 -33.59 -9.98 -5.94
N GLY A 14 -33.11 -10.95 -5.18
CA GLY A 14 -31.91 -10.82 -4.38
C GLY A 14 -30.74 -10.57 -5.35
N ALA A 15 -30.23 -9.34 -5.39
CA ALA A 15 -28.96 -9.05 -6.00
C ALA A 15 -27.88 -9.82 -5.21
N LEU A 16 -27.48 -11.00 -5.72
CA LEU A 16 -26.27 -11.67 -5.30
C LEU A 16 -25.11 -10.76 -5.72
N SER A 17 -24.66 -9.92 -4.78
CA SER A 17 -23.39 -9.23 -4.92
C SER A 17 -22.32 -10.31 -4.94
N CYS A 18 -21.77 -10.60 -6.12
CA CYS A 18 -20.55 -11.40 -6.24
C CYS A 18 -19.40 -10.55 -5.73
N GLY A 19 -19.21 -10.46 -4.41
CA GLY A 19 -17.98 -9.95 -3.81
C GLY A 19 -16.83 -10.89 -4.17
N ASP A 20 -15.64 -10.35 -4.33
CA ASP A 20 -14.42 -11.16 -4.46
C ASP A 20 -14.09 -11.80 -3.09
N PRO A 21 -14.30 -13.12 -2.89
CA PRO A 21 -14.05 -13.75 -1.60
C PRO A 21 -12.57 -13.72 -1.21
N VAL A 22 -11.65 -13.77 -2.17
CA VAL A 22 -10.20 -13.73 -1.91
C VAL A 22 -9.81 -12.36 -1.36
N HIS A 23 -10.39 -11.31 -1.91
CA HIS A 23 -10.15 -9.95 -1.43
C HIS A 23 -10.77 -9.73 -0.05
N SER A 24 -11.98 -10.23 0.17
CA SER A 24 -12.65 -10.18 1.48
C SER A 24 -11.82 -10.89 2.56
N ASP A 25 -11.32 -12.09 2.27
CA ASP A 25 -10.44 -12.83 3.18
C ASP A 25 -9.15 -12.08 3.49
N ALA A 26 -8.58 -11.39 2.50
CA ALA A 26 -7.38 -10.56 2.70
C ALA A 26 -7.64 -9.36 3.61
N VAL A 27 -8.82 -8.72 3.50
CA VAL A 27 -9.24 -7.64 4.41
C VAL A 27 -9.43 -8.18 5.83
N ASP A 28 -10.12 -9.29 5.98
CA ASP A 28 -10.39 -9.90 7.28
C ASP A 28 -9.11 -10.37 7.97
N ALA A 29 -8.14 -10.87 7.21
CA ALA A 29 -6.83 -11.29 7.72
C ALA A 29 -6.01 -10.13 8.33
N LEU A 30 -6.29 -8.87 7.98
CA LEU A 30 -5.66 -7.71 8.61
C LEU A 30 -6.13 -7.48 10.05
N GLY A 31 -7.24 -8.09 10.45
CA GLY A 31 -7.84 -7.92 11.77
C GLY A 31 -8.38 -6.51 12.03
N ALA A 32 -8.82 -6.28 13.26
CA ALA A 32 -9.33 -4.97 13.68
C ALA A 32 -8.23 -3.91 13.67
N ASP A 33 -8.58 -2.69 13.25
CA ASP A 33 -7.68 -1.55 13.40
C ASP A 33 -7.59 -1.14 14.87
N VAL A 34 -6.39 -1.07 15.40
CA VAL A 34 -6.14 -0.68 16.79
C VAL A 34 -5.98 0.84 16.95
N THR A 35 -5.97 1.56 15.83
CA THR A 35 -5.88 3.02 15.80
C THR A 35 -7.08 3.62 15.09
N ALA A 36 -7.43 4.87 15.44
CA ALA A 36 -8.51 5.56 14.75
C ALA A 36 -8.19 5.73 13.25
N PRO A 37 -9.20 5.62 12.35
CA PRO A 37 -9.01 5.87 10.92
C PRO A 37 -8.36 7.24 10.68
N GLY A 38 -7.35 7.28 9.80
CA GLY A 38 -6.62 8.50 9.49
C GLY A 38 -5.26 8.21 8.84
N PRO A 39 -4.45 9.23 8.54
CA PRO A 39 -3.19 9.04 7.83
C PRO A 39 -2.14 8.25 8.61
N THR A 40 -2.34 8.05 9.90
CA THR A 40 -1.39 7.36 10.80
C THR A 40 -1.80 5.94 11.17
N HIS A 41 -2.93 5.44 10.66
CA HIS A 41 -3.38 4.09 10.97
C HIS A 41 -2.58 3.02 10.23
N ARG A 42 -2.59 1.79 10.75
CA ARG A 42 -2.12 0.56 10.09
C ARG A 42 -0.70 0.63 9.49
N ALA A 43 0.24 1.32 10.16
CA ALA A 43 1.62 1.39 9.71
C ALA A 43 2.22 -0.02 9.52
N GLY A 44 2.91 -0.24 8.38
CA GLY A 44 3.53 -1.51 8.01
C GLY A 44 2.59 -2.55 7.40
N GLN A 45 1.30 -2.26 7.30
CA GLN A 45 0.33 -3.17 6.67
C GLN A 45 0.15 -2.87 5.17
N PRO A 46 -0.38 -3.82 4.38
CA PRO A 46 -0.60 -3.63 2.95
C PRO A 46 -1.80 -2.70 2.69
N CYS A 47 -1.53 -1.41 2.57
CA CYS A 47 -2.53 -0.34 2.44
C CYS A 47 -3.56 -0.60 1.32
N LEU A 48 -3.12 -1.13 0.18
CA LEU A 48 -3.97 -1.31 -0.99
C LEU A 48 -4.98 -2.45 -0.84
N VAL A 49 -4.85 -3.31 0.17
CA VAL A 49 -5.90 -4.29 0.52
C VAL A 49 -7.20 -3.57 0.87
N CYS A 50 -7.14 -2.44 1.58
CA CYS A 50 -8.32 -1.63 1.88
C CYS A 50 -8.50 -0.46 0.90
N HIS A 51 -7.40 0.09 0.34
CA HIS A 51 -7.39 1.32 -0.43
C HIS A 51 -7.13 1.11 -1.93
N GLY A 52 -7.15 -0.12 -2.44
CA GLY A 52 -6.88 -0.46 -3.85
C GLY A 52 -8.12 -0.49 -4.76
N GLY A 53 -9.21 0.16 -4.39
CA GLY A 53 -10.42 0.26 -5.20
C GLY A 53 -11.41 -0.91 -5.04
N LEU A 54 -10.95 -2.10 -4.64
CA LEU A 54 -11.81 -3.24 -4.30
C LEU A 54 -12.08 -3.36 -2.80
N GLY A 55 -11.37 -2.61 -1.99
CA GLY A 55 -11.46 -2.65 -0.53
C GLY A 55 -12.56 -1.76 0.03
N PRO A 56 -12.76 -1.82 1.37
CA PRO A 56 -13.84 -1.10 2.05
C PRO A 56 -13.62 0.42 2.16
N SER A 57 -12.43 0.93 1.79
CA SER A 57 -12.13 2.35 1.89
C SER A 57 -12.73 3.14 0.72
N SER A 58 -13.32 4.31 1.03
CA SER A 58 -13.74 5.27 0.01
C SER A 58 -12.58 6.08 -0.59
N LYS A 59 -11.38 6.03 0.01
CA LYS A 59 -10.17 6.64 -0.54
C LYS A 59 -9.36 5.58 -1.26
N GLU A 60 -9.05 5.82 -2.52
CA GLU A 60 -8.25 4.91 -3.33
C GLU A 60 -6.81 5.43 -3.45
N PHE A 61 -5.85 4.54 -3.24
CA PHE A 61 -4.43 4.80 -3.44
C PHE A 61 -3.90 3.98 -4.61
N SER A 62 -3.07 4.60 -5.42
CA SER A 62 -2.35 3.91 -6.49
C SER A 62 -1.00 3.38 -6.03
N PHE A 63 -0.44 4.00 -4.98
CA PHE A 63 0.85 3.65 -4.42
C PHE A 63 0.90 4.03 -2.93
N ALA A 64 1.29 3.10 -2.05
CA ALA A 64 1.32 3.34 -0.63
C ALA A 64 2.27 2.39 0.12
N GLY A 65 2.71 2.82 1.30
CA GLY A 65 3.56 2.00 2.16
C GLY A 65 3.95 2.71 3.45
N THR A 66 4.89 2.09 4.16
CA THR A 66 5.48 2.62 5.40
C THR A 66 6.99 2.55 5.32
N LEU A 67 7.67 3.62 5.73
CA LEU A 67 9.12 3.71 5.81
C LEU A 67 9.61 3.64 7.25
N TYR A 68 10.71 2.95 7.43
CA TYR A 68 11.39 2.82 8.72
C TYR A 68 12.83 3.35 8.65
N LYS A 69 13.41 3.68 9.80
CA LYS A 69 14.78 4.18 9.90
C LYS A 69 15.83 3.11 9.66
N ALA A 70 15.51 1.86 9.95
CA ALA A 70 16.41 0.73 9.73
C ALA A 70 15.62 -0.56 9.43
N GLN A 71 16.28 -1.54 8.83
CA GLN A 71 15.67 -2.83 8.49
C GLN A 71 15.22 -3.63 9.72
N THR A 72 15.88 -3.42 10.85
CA THR A 72 15.71 -4.22 12.07
C THR A 72 14.83 -3.57 13.13
N THR A 73 14.40 -2.31 12.91
CA THR A 73 13.56 -1.57 13.85
C THR A 73 12.23 -1.20 13.22
N LYS A 74 11.25 -0.92 14.08
CA LYS A 74 9.95 -0.34 13.67
C LYS A 74 9.89 1.17 13.93
N ASP A 75 11.05 1.80 14.06
CA ASP A 75 11.14 3.25 14.19
C ASP A 75 10.76 3.91 12.87
N ALA A 76 9.69 4.67 12.89
CA ALA A 76 9.17 5.35 11.71
C ALA A 76 10.17 6.36 11.14
N LEU A 77 10.31 6.39 9.81
CA LEU A 77 11.06 7.44 9.12
C LEU A 77 10.09 8.52 8.64
N GLU A 78 10.03 9.62 9.36
CA GLU A 78 9.21 10.79 9.01
C GLU A 78 9.94 11.72 8.06
N GLY A 79 9.22 12.34 7.12
CA GLY A 79 9.72 13.42 6.25
C GLY A 79 10.53 12.96 5.04
N ALA A 80 10.73 11.66 4.86
CA ALA A 80 11.35 11.13 3.65
C ALA A 80 10.43 11.29 2.44
N THR A 81 11.02 11.57 1.28
CA THR A 81 10.29 11.65 0.00
C THR A 81 10.41 10.31 -0.72
N VAL A 82 9.29 9.71 -1.05
CA VAL A 82 9.19 8.54 -1.93
C VAL A 82 8.78 9.01 -3.31
N ALA A 83 9.64 8.83 -4.29
CA ALA A 83 9.39 9.19 -5.68
C ALA A 83 9.16 7.94 -6.52
N LEU A 84 8.10 7.95 -7.31
CA LEU A 84 7.72 6.91 -8.27
C LEU A 84 7.93 7.43 -9.69
N THR A 85 8.52 6.59 -10.55
CA THR A 85 8.60 6.84 -12.00
C THR A 85 8.03 5.63 -12.71
N ASP A 86 6.98 5.81 -13.48
CA ASP A 86 6.29 4.75 -14.21
C ASP A 86 6.93 4.41 -15.58
N ALA A 87 6.37 3.43 -16.28
CA ALA A 87 6.84 2.97 -17.58
C ALA A 87 6.81 4.06 -18.66
N LYS A 88 5.87 5.00 -18.59
CA LYS A 88 5.72 6.14 -19.49
C LYS A 88 6.51 7.38 -19.06
N LYS A 89 7.34 7.29 -18.04
CA LYS A 89 8.12 8.40 -17.46
C LYS A 89 7.25 9.40 -16.68
N GLY A 90 5.99 9.07 -16.40
CA GLY A 90 5.16 9.77 -15.45
C GLY A 90 5.80 9.71 -14.05
N LYS A 91 5.67 10.78 -13.29
CA LYS A 91 6.30 10.89 -11.97
C LYS A 91 5.30 11.37 -10.93
N ALA A 92 5.36 10.75 -9.77
CA ALA A 92 4.66 11.23 -8.58
C ALA A 92 5.54 11.03 -7.35
N SER A 93 5.23 11.75 -6.29
CA SER A 93 5.94 11.59 -5.01
C SER A 93 5.02 11.85 -3.83
N ALA A 94 5.36 11.23 -2.70
CA ALA A 94 4.72 11.48 -1.42
C ALA A 94 5.78 11.59 -0.32
N LYS A 95 5.44 12.28 0.78
CA LYS A 95 6.27 12.33 1.97
C LYS A 95 5.73 11.41 3.04
N SER A 96 6.61 10.74 3.76
CA SER A 96 6.26 9.93 4.92
C SER A 96 5.87 10.82 6.11
N ASN A 97 4.83 10.40 6.83
CA ASN A 97 4.36 11.07 8.04
C ASN A 97 5.07 10.55 9.31
N ASN A 98 4.63 11.00 10.48
CA ASN A 98 5.23 10.67 11.77
C ASN A 98 5.18 9.18 12.18
N VAL A 99 4.39 8.35 11.48
CA VAL A 99 4.43 6.87 11.62
C VAL A 99 5.07 6.19 10.41
N GLY A 100 5.68 6.96 9.51
CA GLY A 100 6.34 6.47 8.31
C GLY A 100 5.40 6.22 7.13
N ASN A 101 4.09 6.37 7.28
CA ASN A 101 3.15 6.12 6.20
C ASN A 101 3.25 7.19 5.11
N PHE A 102 3.17 6.74 3.86
CA PHE A 102 3.04 7.59 2.67
C PHE A 102 2.04 6.96 1.69
N TYR A 103 1.40 7.79 0.89
CA TYR A 103 0.50 7.33 -0.17
C TYR A 103 0.37 8.34 -1.29
N ILE A 104 0.04 7.84 -2.47
CA ILE A 104 -0.36 8.61 -3.66
C ILE A 104 -1.81 8.23 -3.97
N GLU A 105 -2.71 9.21 -3.99
CA GLU A 105 -4.11 8.96 -4.32
C GLU A 105 -4.26 8.61 -5.80
N ALA A 106 -5.10 7.61 -6.11
CA ALA A 106 -5.34 7.15 -7.47
C ALA A 106 -5.89 8.25 -8.41
N THR A 107 -6.64 9.19 -7.84
CA THR A 107 -7.16 10.37 -8.54
C THR A 107 -6.10 11.37 -8.95
N SER A 108 -4.95 11.40 -8.26
CA SER A 108 -3.85 12.32 -8.58
C SER A 108 -2.82 11.71 -9.52
N PHE A 109 -2.56 10.42 -9.41
CA PHE A 109 -1.62 9.71 -10.26
C PHE A 109 -1.92 8.20 -10.27
N MET A 110 -2.09 7.61 -11.44
CA MET A 110 -2.21 6.18 -11.65
C MET A 110 -1.03 5.69 -12.47
N PRO A 111 -0.07 4.96 -11.88
CA PRO A 111 1.15 4.54 -12.58
C PRO A 111 0.87 3.46 -13.62
N GLU A 112 1.58 3.52 -14.74
CA GLU A 112 1.70 2.40 -15.66
C GLU A 112 2.92 1.57 -15.29
N PHE A 113 2.69 0.33 -14.95
CA PHE A 113 3.77 -0.60 -14.57
C PHE A 113 4.55 -1.11 -15.80
N PRO A 114 5.84 -1.46 -15.65
CA PRO A 114 6.62 -1.47 -14.41
C PRO A 114 7.04 -0.06 -13.96
N ALA A 115 7.13 0.13 -12.66
CA ALA A 115 7.52 1.41 -12.05
C ALA A 115 8.83 1.27 -11.24
N ARG A 116 9.57 2.38 -11.12
CA ARG A 116 10.77 2.51 -10.29
C ARG A 116 10.48 3.39 -9.10
N VAL A 117 11.09 3.05 -7.96
CA VAL A 117 10.96 3.79 -6.72
C VAL A 117 12.33 4.27 -6.25
N GLN A 118 12.36 5.51 -5.80
CA GLN A 118 13.49 6.13 -5.13
C GLN A 118 12.99 6.75 -3.82
N ILE A 119 13.76 6.58 -2.76
CA ILE A 119 13.54 7.24 -1.48
C ILE A 119 14.67 8.23 -1.27
N SER A 120 14.36 9.42 -0.79
CA SER A 120 15.35 10.44 -0.42
C SER A 120 14.97 11.11 0.89
N PHE A 121 15.99 11.55 1.63
CA PHE A 121 15.82 12.28 2.87
C PHE A 121 16.47 13.67 2.75
N PRO A 122 16.02 14.69 3.50
CA PRO A 122 16.52 16.06 3.38
C PRO A 122 18.02 16.22 3.64
N ASP A 123 18.67 15.31 4.36
CA ASP A 123 20.12 15.29 4.61
C ASP A 123 20.94 14.84 3.40
N GLY A 124 20.28 14.41 2.32
CA GLY A 124 20.90 13.93 1.09
C GLY A 124 20.96 12.41 0.96
N ALA A 125 20.60 11.65 2.00
CA ALA A 125 20.51 10.19 1.89
C ALA A 125 19.50 9.79 0.82
N THR A 126 19.89 8.84 -0.04
CA THR A 126 19.05 8.40 -1.16
C THR A 126 19.22 6.90 -1.37
N GLN A 127 18.12 6.21 -1.60
CA GLN A 127 18.12 4.79 -1.95
C GLN A 127 17.17 4.53 -3.11
N VAL A 128 17.60 3.73 -4.06
CA VAL A 128 16.80 3.29 -5.22
C VAL A 128 16.49 1.82 -5.04
N MET A 129 15.22 1.46 -5.25
CA MET A 129 14.83 0.05 -5.30
C MET A 129 15.51 -0.63 -6.49
N VAL A 130 16.24 -1.72 -6.23
CA VAL A 130 17.05 -2.43 -7.26
C VAL A 130 16.15 -3.09 -8.31
N THR A 131 14.98 -3.59 -7.89
CA THR A 131 13.98 -4.20 -8.78
C THR A 131 12.91 -3.20 -9.17
N HIS A 132 12.15 -3.52 -10.23
CA HIS A 132 10.95 -2.75 -10.59
C HIS A 132 9.73 -3.31 -9.87
N ILE A 133 8.76 -2.43 -9.59
CA ILE A 133 7.41 -2.84 -9.21
C ILE A 133 6.69 -3.27 -10.48
N GLY A 134 6.22 -4.52 -10.53
CA GLY A 134 5.62 -5.10 -11.73
C GLY A 134 4.14 -4.79 -11.93
N HIS A 135 3.36 -4.71 -10.86
CA HIS A 135 1.89 -4.64 -10.97
C HIS A 135 1.14 -4.08 -9.76
N ASP A 136 1.78 -3.98 -8.60
CA ASP A 136 1.10 -3.59 -7.35
C ASP A 136 1.83 -2.45 -6.67
N GLY A 137 1.12 -1.37 -6.37
CA GLY A 137 1.65 -0.20 -5.69
C GLY A 137 1.74 -0.34 -4.16
N SER A 138 1.42 -1.50 -3.58
CA SER A 138 1.55 -1.75 -2.15
C SER A 138 2.95 -2.23 -1.79
N CYS A 139 3.73 -1.41 -1.09
CA CYS A 139 5.07 -1.81 -0.68
C CYS A 139 5.07 -3.05 0.21
N ALA A 140 4.10 -3.16 1.12
CA ALA A 140 4.00 -4.26 2.06
C ALA A 140 3.59 -5.60 1.40
N SER A 141 3.13 -5.60 0.15
CA SER A 141 2.87 -6.85 -0.60
C SER A 141 4.16 -7.65 -0.85
N CYS A 142 5.30 -6.94 -0.99
CA CYS A 142 6.61 -7.57 -1.13
C CYS A 142 7.50 -7.36 0.11
N HIS A 143 7.37 -6.20 0.76
CA HIS A 143 8.16 -5.78 1.91
C HIS A 143 7.47 -6.10 3.24
N ALA A 144 7.02 -7.34 3.41
CA ALA A 144 6.39 -7.80 4.65
C ALA A 144 7.43 -8.08 5.75
N ASP A 145 7.05 -7.83 7.00
CA ASP A 145 7.81 -8.15 8.20
C ASP A 145 7.27 -9.46 8.82
N PRO A 146 8.13 -10.39 9.27
CA PRO A 146 9.59 -10.32 9.28
C PRO A 146 10.24 -10.63 7.92
N ARG A 147 11.51 -10.23 7.76
CA ARG A 147 12.34 -10.65 6.62
C ARG A 147 12.35 -12.17 6.47
N SER A 148 12.20 -12.65 5.24
CA SER A 148 12.15 -14.07 4.92
C SER A 148 12.73 -14.32 3.51
N PRO A 149 12.87 -15.57 3.05
CA PRO A 149 13.25 -15.87 1.67
C PRO A 149 12.29 -15.28 0.62
N HIS A 150 11.06 -14.92 1.03
CA HIS A 150 10.02 -14.37 0.16
C HIS A 150 9.75 -12.88 0.41
N SER A 151 10.43 -12.27 1.38
CA SER A 151 10.31 -10.85 1.68
C SER A 151 11.65 -10.25 2.09
N PRO A 152 12.07 -9.13 1.47
CA PRO A 152 13.27 -8.41 1.90
C PRO A 152 13.11 -7.75 3.29
N GLY A 153 11.95 -7.86 3.92
CA GLY A 153 11.59 -7.11 5.11
C GLY A 153 11.06 -5.73 4.78
N HIS A 154 10.75 -4.92 5.79
CA HIS A 154 10.16 -3.61 5.58
C HIS A 154 11.08 -2.63 4.83
N VAL A 155 10.49 -1.61 4.23
CA VAL A 155 11.22 -0.57 3.50
C VAL A 155 11.89 0.38 4.50
N TRP A 156 13.16 0.66 4.29
CA TRP A 156 13.94 1.51 5.18
C TRP A 156 14.91 2.39 4.40
N LEU A 157 15.32 3.49 5.00
CA LEU A 157 16.35 4.36 4.50
C LEU A 157 17.22 4.81 5.67
N VAL A 158 18.36 4.17 5.83
CA VAL A 158 19.47 4.65 6.65
C VAL A 158 20.77 4.20 6.00
N ASP A 159 21.70 5.11 5.96
CA ASP A 159 23.08 4.82 5.65
C ASP A 159 23.72 4.26 6.93
N ASP A 160 23.43 3.00 7.28
CA ASP A 160 24.17 2.33 8.34
C ASP A 160 25.27 1.46 7.71
N PRO A 161 26.51 1.97 7.64
CA PRO A 161 27.63 1.22 7.10
C PRO A 161 27.94 -0.06 7.87
N ALA A 162 27.44 -0.21 9.09
CA ALA A 162 27.57 -1.44 9.87
C ALA A 162 26.68 -2.57 9.31
N PHE A 163 25.64 -2.25 8.54
CA PHE A 163 24.71 -3.23 7.99
C PHE A 163 25.20 -3.85 6.66
N PHE A 164 26.14 -3.18 5.96
CA PHE A 164 26.73 -3.68 4.71
C PHE A 164 28.28 -3.69 4.81
N PRO A 165 28.87 -4.52 5.69
CA PRO A 165 30.32 -4.63 5.75
C PRO A 165 30.83 -5.14 4.41
N GLY A 166 31.38 -4.24 3.57
CA GLY A 166 31.98 -4.58 2.27
C GLY A 166 31.28 -4.03 1.04
N MET A 167 30.21 -3.26 1.16
CA MET A 167 29.68 -2.51 0.01
C MET A 167 30.39 -1.15 -0.07
N PRO A 168 30.98 -0.80 -1.24
CA PRO A 168 31.54 0.54 -1.43
C PRO A 168 30.40 1.60 -1.37
N PRO A 169 30.66 2.81 -0.89
CA PRO A 169 29.70 3.91 -0.97
C PRO A 169 29.34 4.15 -2.43
N GLN A 170 28.04 4.23 -2.71
CA GLN A 170 27.51 4.49 -4.05
C GLN A 170 27.46 5.99 -4.33
#